data_f50ee4bdc81ee012bcc56d68e49447b7
#
_entry.id   f50ee4bdc81ee012bcc56d68e49447b7
#
_cell.length_a   1.000
_cell.length_b   1.000
_cell.length_c   1.000
_cell.angle_alpha   90.00
_cell.angle_beta   90.00
_cell.angle_gamma   90.00
#
_symmetry.space_group_name_H-M   'P 1'
#
loop_
_entity.id
_entity.type
_entity.pdbx_description
1 polymer ?
#
loop_
_entity_poly.entity_id
_entity_poly.type
_entity_poly.pdbx_seq_one_letter_code
_entity_poly.pdbx_strand_id
1 'polypeptide(L)'
;MKTYGLIGFPLTHSLSRLYFTEKFSKEGINAEYLNFELPDIGDLWEMIAEQPDLKGFNVTIPYKEQIIGYLDKISDEAREIGAVNTVKVVNGLDGPVLCGYNTDAEGFWEAIRPVLRKDVSSAIILGSGGASKAVTYALRKAGIDPLTVSRSKNKSSFTYEDLTPDIIRQRPLIVNTTPLGTYPDVNTCPDIPYHDLTPMNICFDLVYNPAETPVSYTHLRAH
;
A
#
# COMPACT_ATOMS: atom_id res chain seq x y z
N MET A 1 3.46 20.20 21.46
CA MET A 1 4.21 19.03 20.88
C MET A 1 3.59 18.74 19.53
N LYS A 2 4.38 18.41 18.49
CA LYS A 2 3.78 18.11 17.17
C LYS A 2 3.09 16.75 17.22
N THR A 3 1.88 16.66 16.64
CA THR A 3 1.14 15.40 16.52
C THR A 3 1.16 14.91 15.08
N TYR A 4 1.44 13.62 14.90
CA TYR A 4 1.30 12.87 13.67
C TYR A 4 0.43 11.64 13.93
N GLY A 5 -0.04 10.97 12.86
CA GLY A 5 -0.82 9.76 13.08
C GLY A 5 -1.09 8.94 11.84
N LEU A 6 -1.93 7.93 12.03
CA LEU A 6 -2.43 7.04 11.00
C LEU A 6 -3.95 7.03 11.05
N ILE A 7 -4.62 7.26 9.93
CA ILE A 7 -6.05 7.00 9.76
C ILE A 7 -6.29 5.71 9.01
N GLY A 8 -7.29 4.95 9.42
CA GLY A 8 -7.72 3.69 8.82
C GLY A 8 -8.74 2.99 9.68
N PHE A 9 -9.21 1.82 9.24
CA PHE A 9 -10.13 1.00 10.05
C PHE A 9 -10.13 -0.47 9.59
N PRO A 10 -9.92 -1.45 10.50
CA PRO A 10 -9.39 -1.28 11.85
C PRO A 10 -7.86 -1.04 11.85
N LEU A 11 -7.31 -0.49 12.95
CA LEU A 11 -5.87 -0.23 13.13
C LEU A 11 -5.20 -1.09 14.21
N THR A 12 -5.90 -2.09 14.74
CA THR A 12 -5.47 -2.95 15.85
C THR A 12 -4.10 -3.61 15.65
N HIS A 13 -3.68 -3.84 14.39
CA HIS A 13 -2.43 -4.51 14.03
C HIS A 13 -1.41 -3.60 13.36
N SER A 14 -1.63 -2.29 13.36
CA SER A 14 -0.69 -1.34 12.78
C SER A 14 0.58 -1.19 13.60
N LEU A 15 1.73 -1.39 12.97
CA LEU A 15 3.05 -1.18 13.57
C LEU A 15 3.54 0.28 13.46
N SER A 16 2.82 1.13 12.73
CA SER A 16 3.27 2.51 12.47
C SER A 16 3.48 3.32 13.74
N ARG A 17 2.55 3.22 14.69
CA ARG A 17 2.66 3.92 15.98
C ARG A 17 3.91 3.52 16.73
N LEU A 18 4.19 2.23 16.83
CA LEU A 18 5.39 1.72 17.51
C LEU A 18 6.66 2.23 16.83
N TYR A 19 6.74 2.08 15.52
CA TYR A 19 7.89 2.50 14.72
C TYR A 19 8.18 4.00 14.87
N PHE A 20 7.18 4.86 14.69
CA PHE A 20 7.40 6.30 14.76
C PHE A 20 7.66 6.78 16.20
N THR A 21 7.06 6.16 17.22
CA THR A 21 7.35 6.47 18.62
C THR A 21 8.82 6.19 18.95
N GLU A 22 9.33 5.03 18.52
CA GLU A 22 10.75 4.71 18.70
C GLU A 22 11.67 5.65 17.91
N LYS A 23 11.30 5.95 16.65
CA LYS A 23 12.07 6.85 15.80
C LYS A 23 12.15 8.24 16.41
N PHE A 24 11.03 8.82 16.84
CA PHE A 24 11.00 10.14 17.45
C PHE A 24 11.83 10.19 18.74
N SER A 25 11.75 9.15 19.56
CA SER A 25 12.58 9.03 20.78
C SER A 25 14.07 8.96 20.46
N LYS A 26 14.48 8.10 19.52
CA LYS A 26 15.89 7.91 19.12
C LYS A 26 16.50 9.17 18.50
N GLU A 27 15.71 9.91 17.72
CA GLU A 27 16.18 11.10 17.00
C GLU A 27 15.96 12.40 17.80
N GLY A 28 15.42 12.33 19.02
CA GLY A 28 15.14 13.50 19.85
C GLY A 28 14.07 14.44 19.26
N ILE A 29 13.16 13.92 18.44
CA ILE A 29 12.09 14.69 17.82
C ILE A 29 10.96 14.88 18.84
N ASN A 30 10.63 16.16 19.14
CA ASN A 30 9.52 16.50 20.03
C ASN A 30 8.16 16.35 19.29
N ALA A 31 7.75 15.10 19.10
CA ALA A 31 6.51 14.73 18.44
C ALA A 31 5.95 13.42 19.00
N GLU A 32 4.66 13.20 18.74
CA GLU A 32 3.95 11.94 19.01
C GLU A 32 3.33 11.38 17.73
N TYR A 33 3.07 10.08 17.72
CA TYR A 33 2.37 9.41 16.64
C TYR A 33 1.20 8.60 17.18
N LEU A 34 -0.01 8.88 16.69
CA LEU A 34 -1.27 8.31 17.19
C LEU A 34 -1.96 7.45 16.11
N ASN A 35 -2.79 6.51 16.54
CA ASN A 35 -3.73 5.82 15.68
C ASN A 35 -5.10 6.48 15.80
N PHE A 36 -5.65 6.95 14.69
CA PHE A 36 -6.99 7.50 14.57
C PHE A 36 -7.86 6.49 13.83
N GLU A 37 -8.49 5.59 14.58
CA GLU A 37 -9.45 4.64 14.01
C GLU A 37 -10.74 5.37 13.67
N LEU A 38 -11.02 5.50 12.38
CA LEU A 38 -12.23 6.13 11.86
C LEU A 38 -13.11 5.04 11.26
N PRO A 39 -14.24 4.69 11.88
CA PRO A 39 -15.23 3.79 11.26
C PRO A 39 -15.81 4.36 9.96
N ASP A 40 -15.94 5.68 9.87
CA ASP A 40 -16.32 6.40 8.66
C ASP A 40 -15.32 7.53 8.38
N ILE A 41 -14.94 7.70 7.11
CA ILE A 41 -14.07 8.80 6.68
C ILE A 41 -14.73 10.18 6.87
N GLY A 42 -16.05 10.25 6.99
CA GLY A 42 -16.81 11.46 7.31
C GLY A 42 -16.39 12.11 8.64
N ASP A 43 -15.88 11.31 9.58
CA ASP A 43 -15.42 11.78 10.90
C ASP A 43 -14.04 12.47 10.84
N LEU A 44 -13.43 12.56 9.64
CA LEU A 44 -12.10 13.14 9.46
C LEU A 44 -11.96 14.56 10.02
N TRP A 45 -12.94 15.42 9.75
CA TRP A 45 -12.90 16.82 10.20
C TRP A 45 -13.05 16.97 11.70
N GLU A 46 -13.85 16.13 12.34
CA GLU A 46 -13.98 16.07 13.81
C GLU A 46 -12.65 15.64 14.43
N MET A 47 -12.04 14.57 13.92
CA MET A 47 -10.72 14.13 14.35
C MET A 47 -9.65 15.22 14.22
N ILE A 48 -9.64 15.97 13.10
CA ILE A 48 -8.68 17.07 12.89
C ILE A 48 -8.92 18.20 13.90
N ALA A 49 -10.19 18.55 14.20
CA ALA A 49 -10.54 19.59 15.13
C ALA A 49 -10.11 19.26 16.58
N GLU A 50 -10.15 18.00 16.96
CA GLU A 50 -9.67 17.52 18.26
C GLU A 50 -8.13 17.52 18.39
N GLN A 51 -7.41 17.68 17.28
CA GLN A 51 -5.94 17.59 17.22
C GLN A 51 -5.30 18.90 16.73
N PRO A 52 -5.30 20.00 17.53
CA PRO A 52 -4.82 21.31 17.08
C PRO A 52 -3.32 21.34 16.72
N ASP A 53 -2.54 20.41 17.25
CA ASP A 53 -1.11 20.26 16.98
C ASP A 53 -0.78 19.31 15.82
N LEU A 54 -1.81 18.79 15.10
CA LEU A 54 -1.65 17.85 14.00
C LEU A 54 -0.87 18.48 12.85
N LYS A 55 0.20 17.83 12.40
CA LYS A 55 1.07 18.27 11.29
C LYS A 55 0.95 17.39 10.06
N GLY A 56 0.41 16.21 10.21
CA GLY A 56 0.16 15.28 9.13
C GLY A 56 -0.20 13.90 9.63
N PHE A 57 -0.68 13.08 8.71
CA PHE A 57 -1.04 11.71 9.01
C PHE A 57 -0.86 10.81 7.80
N ASN A 58 -0.59 9.54 8.06
CA ASN A 58 -0.65 8.51 7.04
C ASN A 58 -2.10 8.01 6.87
N VAL A 59 -2.37 7.47 5.71
CA VAL A 59 -3.68 6.91 5.34
C VAL A 59 -3.50 5.46 4.92
N THR A 60 -4.25 4.55 5.57
CA THR A 60 -4.27 3.14 5.19
C THR A 60 -5.67 2.67 4.81
N ILE A 61 -5.84 1.38 4.63
CA ILE A 61 -7.11 0.73 4.31
C ILE A 61 -8.20 1.19 5.31
N PRO A 62 -9.42 1.53 4.83
CA PRO A 62 -9.87 1.48 3.43
C PRO A 62 -9.79 2.84 2.70
N TYR A 63 -9.12 3.86 3.26
CA TYR A 63 -9.31 5.27 2.95
C TYR A 63 -8.35 5.88 1.92
N LYS A 64 -7.35 5.16 1.41
CA LYS A 64 -6.34 5.71 0.46
C LYS A 64 -6.93 6.36 -0.81
N GLU A 65 -8.10 5.89 -1.25
CA GLU A 65 -8.82 6.46 -2.40
C GLU A 65 -9.85 7.50 -1.95
N GLN A 66 -10.60 7.21 -0.89
CA GLN A 66 -11.70 8.06 -0.41
C GLN A 66 -11.20 9.41 0.12
N ILE A 67 -10.01 9.43 0.75
CA ILE A 67 -9.41 10.65 1.31
C ILE A 67 -9.22 11.76 0.26
N ILE A 68 -9.09 11.39 -1.02
CA ILE A 68 -8.88 12.35 -2.12
C ILE A 68 -9.99 13.41 -2.15
N GLY A 69 -11.24 13.03 -1.84
CA GLY A 69 -12.38 13.94 -1.80
C GLY A 69 -12.34 14.96 -0.64
N TYR A 70 -11.43 14.81 0.31
CA TYR A 70 -11.28 15.68 1.48
C TYR A 70 -10.03 16.59 1.39
N LEU A 71 -9.23 16.45 0.32
CA LEU A 71 -7.96 17.18 0.19
C LEU A 71 -8.14 18.49 -0.56
N ASP A 72 -7.48 19.55 -0.09
CA ASP A 72 -7.38 20.85 -0.78
C ASP A 72 -6.37 20.78 -1.93
N LYS A 73 -5.29 20.03 -1.72
CA LYS A 73 -4.21 19.86 -2.69
C LYS A 73 -3.78 18.41 -2.77
N ILE A 74 -3.40 17.98 -3.97
CA ILE A 74 -2.85 16.66 -4.22
C ILE A 74 -1.65 16.78 -5.14
N SER A 75 -0.57 16.08 -4.86
CA SER A 75 0.59 16.03 -5.75
C SER A 75 0.21 15.39 -7.10
N ASP A 76 0.91 15.78 -8.17
CA ASP A 76 0.63 15.25 -9.51
C ASP A 76 0.79 13.72 -9.54
N GLU A 77 1.80 13.19 -8.87
CA GLU A 77 2.03 11.76 -8.74
C GLU A 77 0.87 11.04 -8.02
N ALA A 78 0.43 11.55 -6.86
CA ALA A 78 -0.69 10.94 -6.13
C ALA A 78 -2.01 11.03 -6.92
N ARG A 79 -2.18 12.08 -7.73
CA ARG A 79 -3.32 12.25 -8.64
C ARG A 79 -3.31 11.22 -9.76
N GLU A 80 -2.15 10.98 -10.37
CA GLU A 80 -1.98 9.96 -11.42
C GLU A 80 -2.18 8.55 -10.86
N ILE A 81 -1.68 8.28 -9.66
CA ILE A 81 -1.89 7.02 -8.95
C ILE A 81 -3.38 6.82 -8.61
N GLY A 82 -4.10 7.89 -8.26
CA GLY A 82 -5.47 7.82 -7.78
C GLY A 82 -5.60 7.24 -6.36
N ALA A 83 -4.55 7.42 -5.53
CA ALA A 83 -4.52 7.03 -4.12
C ALA A 83 -3.53 7.90 -3.33
N VAL A 84 -3.87 8.21 -2.09
CA VAL A 84 -3.06 8.98 -1.15
C VAL A 84 -2.82 8.14 0.11
N ASN A 85 -1.57 8.04 0.54
CA ASN A 85 -1.19 7.38 1.79
C ASN A 85 -0.55 8.32 2.81
N THR A 86 -0.33 9.58 2.45
CA THR A 86 0.30 10.58 3.32
C THR A 86 -0.36 11.93 3.11
N VAL A 87 -0.79 12.55 4.20
CA VAL A 87 -1.40 13.89 4.20
C VAL A 87 -0.59 14.80 5.10
N LYS A 88 -0.16 15.93 4.55
CA LYS A 88 0.42 17.03 5.31
C LYS A 88 -0.67 18.04 5.66
N VAL A 89 -0.72 18.43 6.93
CA VAL A 89 -1.62 19.46 7.43
C VAL A 89 -0.85 20.78 7.55
N VAL A 90 -1.33 21.82 6.88
CA VAL A 90 -0.73 23.16 6.86
C VAL A 90 -1.76 24.15 7.38
N ASN A 91 -1.35 25.08 8.23
CA ASN A 91 -2.25 26.14 8.69
C ASN A 91 -2.52 27.12 7.54
N GLY A 92 -3.77 27.22 7.13
CA GLY A 92 -4.26 28.25 6.20
C GLY A 92 -4.90 29.42 6.94
N LEU A 93 -5.36 30.43 6.19
CA LEU A 93 -6.04 31.60 6.76
C LEU A 93 -7.42 31.23 7.33
N ASP A 94 -8.12 30.34 6.66
CA ASP A 94 -9.50 29.94 6.98
C ASP A 94 -9.58 28.55 7.67
N GLY A 95 -8.45 28.01 8.10
CA GLY A 95 -8.38 26.69 8.74
C GLY A 95 -7.28 25.77 8.19
N PRO A 96 -7.27 24.49 8.57
CA PRO A 96 -6.27 23.53 8.10
C PRO A 96 -6.43 23.25 6.60
N VAL A 97 -5.32 23.25 5.87
CA VAL A 97 -5.21 22.88 4.45
C VAL A 97 -4.58 21.50 4.36
N LEU A 98 -5.25 20.57 3.72
CA LEU A 98 -4.83 19.18 3.57
C LEU A 98 -4.14 18.96 2.22
N CYS A 99 -2.85 18.58 2.27
CA CYS A 99 -2.06 18.29 1.07
C CYS A 99 -1.72 16.80 1.00
N GLY A 100 -2.19 16.12 -0.04
CA GLY A 100 -2.05 14.66 -0.22
C GLY A 100 -0.88 14.26 -1.09
N TYR A 101 -0.23 13.17 -0.70
CA TYR A 101 0.94 12.57 -1.36
C TYR A 101 0.80 11.04 -1.40
N ASN A 102 1.57 10.40 -2.28
CA ASN A 102 1.73 8.94 -2.27
C ASN A 102 3.21 8.59 -2.16
N THR A 103 3.57 7.87 -1.11
CA THR A 103 4.93 7.36 -0.87
C THR A 103 5.02 5.85 -1.08
N ASP A 104 3.90 5.16 -1.34
CA ASP A 104 3.88 3.71 -1.56
C ASP A 104 4.58 3.35 -2.88
N ALA A 105 4.40 4.16 -3.94
CA ALA A 105 4.98 3.90 -5.24
C ALA A 105 6.51 3.93 -5.21
N GLU A 106 7.10 4.96 -4.58
CA GLU A 106 8.54 5.07 -4.42
C GLU A 106 9.06 3.98 -3.47
N GLY A 107 8.40 3.76 -2.33
CA GLY A 107 8.78 2.73 -1.37
C GLY A 107 8.79 1.33 -1.99
N PHE A 108 7.78 0.98 -2.77
CA PHE A 108 7.74 -0.27 -3.52
C PHE A 108 8.89 -0.36 -4.51
N TRP A 109 9.13 0.69 -5.31
CA TRP A 109 10.19 0.68 -6.31
C TRP A 109 11.57 0.51 -5.69
N GLU A 110 11.88 1.22 -4.62
CA GLU A 110 13.16 1.08 -3.93
C GLU A 110 13.36 -0.32 -3.31
N ALA A 111 12.27 -0.97 -2.88
CA ALA A 111 12.33 -2.32 -2.33
C ALA A 111 12.50 -3.40 -3.41
N ILE A 112 11.79 -3.28 -4.56
CA ILE A 112 11.82 -4.32 -5.61
C ILE A 112 13.03 -4.20 -6.54
N ARG A 113 13.49 -2.99 -6.83
CA ARG A 113 14.58 -2.72 -7.79
C ARG A 113 15.84 -3.56 -7.57
N PRO A 114 16.34 -3.78 -6.32
CA PRO A 114 17.55 -4.56 -6.10
C PRO A 114 17.43 -6.04 -6.45
N VAL A 115 16.22 -6.60 -6.40
CA VAL A 115 15.94 -8.03 -6.64
C VAL A 115 15.34 -8.29 -8.03
N LEU A 116 15.02 -7.21 -8.75
CA LEU A 116 14.40 -7.31 -10.07
C LEU A 116 15.44 -7.66 -11.14
N ARG A 117 15.19 -8.75 -11.88
CA ARG A 117 16.02 -9.13 -13.01
C ARG A 117 15.78 -8.17 -14.19
N LYS A 118 16.80 -7.94 -15.00
CA LYS A 118 16.78 -7.02 -16.15
C LYS A 118 15.84 -7.46 -17.28
N ASP A 119 15.52 -8.73 -17.35
CA ASP A 119 14.65 -9.34 -18.38
C ASP A 119 13.16 -9.26 -18.02
N VAL A 120 12.81 -8.78 -16.82
CA VAL A 120 11.41 -8.63 -16.38
C VAL A 120 10.80 -7.42 -17.06
N SER A 121 9.87 -7.68 -17.98
CA SER A 121 9.12 -6.65 -18.74
C SER A 121 7.64 -6.63 -18.44
N SER A 122 7.13 -7.56 -17.61
CA SER A 122 5.71 -7.70 -17.30
C SER A 122 5.49 -8.28 -15.91
N ALA A 123 4.34 -7.94 -15.30
CA ALA A 123 4.00 -8.32 -13.93
C ALA A 123 2.53 -8.67 -13.78
N ILE A 124 2.21 -9.48 -12.77
CA ILE A 124 0.86 -9.69 -12.24
C ILE A 124 0.77 -8.95 -10.89
N ILE A 125 -0.26 -8.13 -10.72
CA ILE A 125 -0.55 -7.44 -9.46
C ILE A 125 -1.85 -8.02 -8.89
N LEU A 126 -1.75 -8.64 -7.73
CA LEU A 126 -2.87 -9.25 -7.04
C LEU A 126 -3.50 -8.23 -6.10
N GLY A 127 -4.75 -7.82 -6.40
CA GLY A 127 -5.46 -6.78 -5.67
C GLY A 127 -5.79 -5.57 -6.55
N SER A 128 -6.73 -4.72 -6.09
CA SER A 128 -7.25 -3.56 -6.85
C SER A 128 -7.44 -2.30 -6.00
N GLY A 129 -6.87 -2.25 -4.79
CA GLY A 129 -6.94 -1.10 -3.89
C GLY A 129 -5.82 -0.07 -4.09
N GLY A 130 -5.72 0.90 -3.19
CA GLY A 130 -4.74 1.99 -3.28
C GLY A 130 -3.28 1.52 -3.38
N ALA A 131 -2.89 0.43 -2.71
CA ALA A 131 -1.56 -0.16 -2.83
C ALA A 131 -1.31 -0.72 -4.26
N SER A 132 -2.30 -1.42 -4.84
CA SER A 132 -2.24 -1.91 -6.22
C SER A 132 -2.05 -0.78 -7.23
N LYS A 133 -2.73 0.35 -7.04
CA LYS A 133 -2.59 1.53 -7.89
C LYS A 133 -1.18 2.10 -7.85
N ALA A 134 -0.59 2.20 -6.64
CA ALA A 134 0.78 2.68 -6.45
C ALA A 134 1.81 1.74 -7.12
N VAL A 135 1.67 0.43 -6.94
CA VAL A 135 2.52 -0.58 -7.59
C VAL A 135 2.38 -0.53 -9.11
N THR A 136 1.13 -0.44 -9.61
CA THR A 136 0.84 -0.29 -11.05
C THR A 136 1.56 0.92 -11.64
N TYR A 137 1.48 2.05 -10.98
CA TYR A 137 2.14 3.28 -11.39
C TYR A 137 3.68 3.10 -11.43
N ALA A 138 4.27 2.58 -10.35
CA ALA A 138 5.71 2.39 -10.25
C ALA A 138 6.25 1.46 -11.35
N LEU A 139 5.56 0.35 -11.61
CA LEU A 139 5.95 -0.60 -12.66
C LEU A 139 5.82 0.00 -14.06
N ARG A 140 4.74 0.72 -14.36
CA ARG A 140 4.57 1.42 -15.66
C ARG A 140 5.66 2.46 -15.88
N LYS A 141 6.01 3.24 -14.86
CA LYS A 141 7.08 4.23 -14.91
C LYS A 141 8.45 3.59 -15.19
N ALA A 142 8.62 2.35 -14.74
CA ALA A 142 9.84 1.55 -15.01
C ALA A 142 9.80 0.78 -16.34
N GLY A 143 8.74 0.92 -17.16
CA GLY A 143 8.59 0.22 -18.44
C GLY A 143 8.14 -1.24 -18.31
N ILE A 144 7.62 -1.66 -17.16
CA ILE A 144 7.10 -3.00 -16.90
C ILE A 144 5.59 -3.00 -17.08
N ASP A 145 5.04 -3.87 -17.92
CA ASP A 145 3.59 -3.98 -18.19
C ASP A 145 2.85 -4.70 -17.05
N PRO A 146 2.02 -3.99 -16.25
CA PRO A 146 1.31 -4.59 -15.13
C PRO A 146 -0.07 -5.11 -15.55
N LEU A 147 -0.37 -6.35 -15.19
CA LEU A 147 -1.69 -6.96 -15.24
C LEU A 147 -2.30 -6.99 -13.83
N THR A 148 -3.33 -6.20 -13.60
CA THR A 148 -4.03 -6.21 -12.31
C THR A 148 -5.11 -7.28 -12.30
N VAL A 149 -5.11 -8.09 -11.24
CA VAL A 149 -6.05 -9.19 -11.00
C VAL A 149 -6.80 -8.94 -9.69
N SER A 150 -8.11 -9.07 -9.71
CA SER A 150 -8.94 -8.92 -8.50
C SER A 150 -10.06 -9.96 -8.43
N ARG A 151 -10.77 -9.99 -7.30
CA ARG A 151 -11.95 -10.88 -7.11
C ARG A 151 -13.16 -10.49 -7.97
N SER A 152 -13.16 -9.32 -8.58
CA SER A 152 -14.32 -8.80 -9.31
C SER A 152 -13.89 -8.09 -10.58
N LYS A 153 -14.55 -8.44 -11.71
CA LYS A 153 -14.35 -7.78 -13.02
C LYS A 153 -14.71 -6.29 -13.01
N ASN A 154 -15.50 -5.83 -12.05
CA ASN A 154 -15.81 -4.41 -11.91
C ASN A 154 -14.61 -3.56 -11.46
N LYS A 155 -13.57 -4.19 -10.88
CA LYS A 155 -12.38 -3.51 -10.36
C LYS A 155 -11.11 -3.77 -11.15
N SER A 156 -11.11 -4.78 -12.02
CA SER A 156 -10.00 -5.11 -12.92
C SER A 156 -10.53 -5.90 -14.13
N SER A 157 -9.76 -5.90 -15.22
CA SER A 157 -10.10 -6.66 -16.42
C SER A 157 -9.93 -8.17 -16.25
N PHE A 158 -9.13 -8.59 -15.25
CA PHE A 158 -8.85 -9.99 -14.96
C PHE A 158 -9.26 -10.35 -13.53
N THR A 159 -9.79 -11.57 -13.38
CA THR A 159 -10.05 -12.22 -12.08
C THR A 159 -9.05 -13.34 -11.82
N TYR A 160 -9.05 -13.91 -10.63
CA TYR A 160 -8.19 -15.05 -10.31
C TYR A 160 -8.47 -16.27 -11.20
N GLU A 161 -9.72 -16.46 -11.60
CA GLU A 161 -10.15 -17.53 -12.51
C GLU A 161 -9.60 -17.39 -13.94
N ASP A 162 -9.28 -16.15 -14.35
CA ASP A 162 -8.70 -15.86 -15.66
C ASP A 162 -7.17 -16.13 -15.72
N LEU A 163 -6.52 -16.41 -14.56
CA LEU A 163 -5.09 -16.72 -14.49
C LEU A 163 -4.79 -18.13 -14.97
N THR A 164 -4.31 -18.22 -16.20
CA THR A 164 -3.86 -19.49 -16.78
C THR A 164 -2.35 -19.69 -16.58
N PRO A 165 -1.83 -20.94 -16.69
CA PRO A 165 -0.39 -21.20 -16.67
C PRO A 165 0.41 -20.38 -17.68
N ASP A 166 -0.19 -20.10 -18.85
CA ASP A 166 0.46 -19.30 -19.90
C ASP A 166 0.63 -17.84 -19.47
N ILE A 167 -0.38 -17.25 -18.83
CA ILE A 167 -0.31 -15.87 -18.30
C ILE A 167 0.78 -15.78 -17.23
N ILE A 168 0.86 -16.76 -16.33
CA ILE A 168 1.88 -16.82 -15.28
C ILE A 168 3.29 -16.94 -15.86
N ARG A 169 3.48 -17.81 -16.86
CA ARG A 169 4.80 -17.97 -17.51
C ARG A 169 5.26 -16.72 -18.25
N GLN A 170 4.33 -15.96 -18.84
CA GLN A 170 4.63 -14.72 -19.55
C GLN A 170 4.90 -13.53 -18.63
N ARG A 171 4.53 -13.61 -17.35
CA ARG A 171 4.62 -12.52 -16.37
C ARG A 171 5.41 -12.95 -15.14
N PRO A 172 6.76 -12.86 -15.22
CA PRO A 172 7.62 -13.44 -14.20
C PRO A 172 7.55 -12.75 -12.83
N LEU A 173 7.11 -11.48 -12.76
CA LEU A 173 6.93 -10.77 -11.50
C LEU A 173 5.46 -10.90 -11.03
N ILE A 174 5.26 -11.35 -9.81
CA ILE A 174 3.96 -11.43 -9.15
C ILE A 174 4.02 -10.63 -7.85
N VAL A 175 3.14 -9.63 -7.71
CA VAL A 175 3.12 -8.75 -6.55
C VAL A 175 1.80 -8.90 -5.80
N ASN A 176 1.86 -9.36 -4.55
CA ASN A 176 0.70 -9.37 -3.67
C ASN A 176 0.51 -7.97 -3.06
N THR A 177 -0.60 -7.33 -3.39
CA THR A 177 -1.03 -6.04 -2.82
C THR A 177 -2.32 -6.17 -2.00
N THR A 178 -2.76 -7.43 -1.77
CA THR A 178 -3.92 -7.73 -0.92
C THR A 178 -3.51 -7.79 0.56
N PRO A 179 -4.45 -7.70 1.50
CA PRO A 179 -4.15 -7.92 2.91
C PRO A 179 -4.03 -9.41 3.28
N LEU A 180 -4.22 -10.34 2.34
CA LEU A 180 -4.13 -11.79 2.62
C LEU A 180 -2.71 -12.17 3.04
N GLY A 181 -2.61 -12.93 4.12
CA GLY A 181 -1.33 -13.28 4.75
C GLY A 181 -0.92 -12.33 5.88
N THR A 182 -1.66 -11.23 6.11
CA THR A 182 -1.41 -10.31 7.23
C THR A 182 -1.93 -10.90 8.54
N TYR A 183 -1.17 -10.70 9.62
CA TYR A 183 -1.62 -11.05 10.96
C TYR A 183 -3.01 -10.43 11.29
N PRO A 184 -3.98 -11.16 11.92
CA PRO A 184 -3.81 -12.50 12.48
C PRO A 184 -3.99 -13.66 11.48
N ASP A 185 -4.51 -13.42 10.27
CA ASP A 185 -4.86 -14.45 9.29
C ASP A 185 -3.67 -14.83 8.39
N VAL A 186 -2.54 -15.14 9.03
CA VAL A 186 -1.23 -15.35 8.38
C VAL A 186 -1.18 -16.52 7.38
N ASN A 187 -2.15 -17.44 7.44
CA ASN A 187 -2.20 -18.60 6.56
C ASN A 187 -3.02 -18.36 5.28
N THR A 188 -3.57 -17.16 5.11
CA THR A 188 -4.32 -16.80 3.91
C THR A 188 -3.41 -16.32 2.80
N CYS A 189 -3.76 -16.59 1.54
CA CYS A 189 -3.05 -16.09 0.37
C CYS A 189 -4.02 -15.88 -0.79
N PRO A 190 -3.66 -15.07 -1.81
CA PRO A 190 -4.43 -14.97 -3.04
C PRO A 190 -4.55 -16.33 -3.72
N ASP A 191 -5.72 -16.62 -4.28
CA ASP A 191 -6.02 -17.90 -4.95
C ASP A 191 -5.47 -17.89 -6.38
N ILE A 192 -4.17 -18.18 -6.52
CA ILE A 192 -3.48 -18.32 -7.81
C ILE A 192 -2.95 -19.75 -7.96
N PRO A 193 -2.72 -20.23 -9.19
CA PRO A 193 -2.18 -21.57 -9.41
C PRO A 193 -0.68 -21.64 -9.07
N TYR A 194 -0.35 -21.70 -7.78
CA TYR A 194 1.02 -21.74 -7.24
C TYR A 194 1.87 -22.87 -7.80
N HIS A 195 1.24 -23.99 -8.20
CA HIS A 195 1.95 -25.14 -8.80
C HIS A 195 2.50 -24.86 -10.21
N ASP A 196 2.05 -23.79 -10.85
CA ASP A 196 2.56 -23.34 -12.16
C ASP A 196 3.74 -22.37 -12.04
N LEU A 197 4.08 -21.95 -10.81
CA LEU A 197 5.26 -21.12 -10.58
C LEU A 197 6.55 -21.90 -10.82
N THR A 198 7.52 -21.20 -11.36
CA THR A 198 8.85 -21.74 -11.68
C THR A 198 9.92 -20.93 -10.95
N PRO A 199 11.18 -21.40 -10.88
CA PRO A 199 12.30 -20.58 -10.35
C PRO A 199 12.53 -19.25 -11.08
N MET A 200 11.90 -19.06 -12.24
CA MET A 200 11.97 -17.81 -13.00
C MET A 200 10.99 -16.74 -12.49
N ASN A 201 9.98 -17.14 -11.70
CA ASN A 201 9.05 -16.20 -11.11
C ASN A 201 9.66 -15.48 -9.89
N ILE A 202 9.35 -14.22 -9.73
CA ILE A 202 9.66 -13.39 -8.56
C ILE A 202 8.33 -13.11 -7.88
N CYS A 203 8.14 -13.62 -6.67
CA CYS A 203 6.97 -13.29 -5.84
C CYS A 203 7.36 -12.23 -4.82
N PHE A 204 6.70 -11.09 -4.87
CA PHE A 204 6.93 -9.96 -3.97
C PHE A 204 5.64 -9.70 -3.18
N ASP A 205 5.75 -9.62 -1.87
CA ASP A 205 4.60 -9.40 -1.00
C ASP A 205 4.70 -8.04 -0.29
N LEU A 206 3.63 -7.24 -0.33
CA LEU A 206 3.54 -5.99 0.41
C LEU A 206 3.17 -6.22 1.89
N VAL A 207 2.78 -7.43 2.25
CA VAL A 207 2.56 -7.81 3.65
C VAL A 207 3.92 -7.85 4.36
N TYR A 208 4.05 -7.09 5.43
CA TYR A 208 5.28 -6.97 6.23
C TYR A 208 5.16 -7.60 7.63
N ASN A 209 3.97 -8.03 8.00
CA ASN A 209 3.71 -8.72 9.27
C ASN A 209 2.75 -9.90 9.03
N PRO A 210 3.24 -11.14 9.06
CA PRO A 210 4.59 -11.61 9.42
C PRO A 210 5.65 -11.30 8.35
N ALA A 211 6.93 -11.50 8.68
CA ALA A 211 8.05 -11.33 7.75
C ALA A 211 8.04 -12.36 6.61
N GLU A 212 7.47 -13.54 6.84
CA GLU A 212 7.29 -14.59 5.84
C GLU A 212 5.80 -14.88 5.69
N THR A 213 5.30 -14.79 4.47
CA THR A 213 3.91 -15.09 4.10
C THR A 213 3.82 -16.34 3.23
N PRO A 214 2.64 -16.97 3.05
CA PRO A 214 2.49 -18.07 2.11
C PRO A 214 2.96 -17.74 0.69
N VAL A 215 2.80 -16.50 0.24
CA VAL A 215 3.28 -16.05 -1.08
C VAL A 215 4.80 -16.05 -1.15
N SER A 216 5.50 -15.43 -0.20
CA SER A 216 6.96 -15.38 -0.17
C SER A 216 7.59 -16.75 0.09
N TYR A 217 6.99 -17.55 0.96
CA TYR A 217 7.47 -18.90 1.28
C TYR A 217 7.34 -19.88 0.11
N THR A 218 6.28 -19.79 -0.69
CA THR A 218 6.08 -20.63 -1.88
C THR A 218 7.17 -20.37 -2.93
N HIS A 219 7.61 -19.12 -3.06
CA HIS A 219 8.74 -18.79 -3.93
C HIS A 219 10.05 -19.44 -3.47
N LEU A 220 10.33 -19.46 -2.16
CA LEU A 220 11.53 -20.08 -1.60
C LEU A 220 11.57 -21.61 -1.78
N ARG A 221 10.42 -22.27 -1.94
CA ARG A 221 10.34 -23.72 -2.20
C ARG A 221 10.40 -24.11 -3.67
N ALA A 222 10.29 -23.17 -4.59
CA ALA A 222 10.43 -23.42 -6.03
C ALA A 222 11.90 -23.56 -6.48
N HIS A 223 12.84 -23.61 -5.53
CA HIS A 223 14.27 -23.83 -5.74
C HIS A 223 14.70 -25.28 -5.45
#